data_428b6cc8c6cc20bdfe76f91dbc064822
#
_entry.id   428b6cc8c6cc20bdfe76f91dbc064822
#
_cell.length_a   1.000
_cell.length_b   1.000
_cell.length_c   1.000
_cell.angle_alpha   90.00
_cell.angle_beta   90.00
_cell.angle_gamma   90.00
#
_symmetry.space_group_name_H-M   'P 1'
#
loop_
_entity.id
_entity.type
_entity.pdbx_description
1 polymer ?
#
loop_
_entity_poly.entity_id
_entity_poly.type
_entity_poly.pdbx_seq_one_letter_code
_entity_poly.pdbx_strand_id
1 'polypeptide(L)'
;MTFVFYLLNFHKSPIAYNTLIMTGLERTLTFLKGESVDHPPFHPIIMRWAAKYAGVKYRDFCLDPYSKCMAMNLCAKDFNIDWVTVMSDPWAEASAFGIRVEYPENDLPVDKGGHFPDADSVSRLKRYNPLENQRCDNRLLEIKEFRKNVKNELFVVGWVEGPVAEYVDLRGASEASMDFLTEPEAVEKSMDLIVDCAMDFVALQIKAGAHCIGIGDAFCSQIGPDLYNQLAFKRQKKLVDFIHSEGGLAKLHICGNTESILKDMIRTGADIIDIDHLVPAMENFISLAGKHQVFSGKSDPVSVIQDGSIDKIRQSVKNDFVNTGGRCIVSAGCEITPGTSVENMRAFSQAGSSLY
;
A
#
# COMPACT_ATOMS: atom_id res chain seq x y z
N MET A 1 39.64 63.97 7.90
CA MET A 1 38.69 63.16 7.13
C MET A 1 38.40 61.90 7.96
N THR A 2 37.31 61.92 8.72
CA THR A 2 36.94 60.83 9.60
C THR A 2 35.77 60.09 9.02
N PHE A 3 36.00 58.82 8.61
CA PHE A 3 34.90 57.95 8.13
C PHE A 3 34.22 57.29 9.31
N VAL A 4 32.90 57.59 9.46
CA VAL A 4 32.00 56.96 10.39
C VAL A 4 31.35 55.75 9.69
N PHE A 5 31.61 54.51 10.20
CA PHE A 5 30.93 53.31 9.80
C PHE A 5 29.61 53.19 10.54
N TYR A 6 28.48 53.23 9.84
CA TYR A 6 27.16 52.83 10.34
C TYR A 6 27.03 51.33 10.26
N LEU A 7 27.04 50.65 11.41
CA LEU A 7 26.64 49.24 11.53
C LEU A 7 25.11 49.19 11.60
N LEU A 8 24.50 48.75 10.49
CA LEU A 8 23.09 48.38 10.50
C LEU A 8 22.91 47.03 11.19
N ASN A 9 22.42 47.04 12.41
CA ASN A 9 21.95 45.86 13.13
C ASN A 9 20.62 45.40 12.53
N PHE A 10 20.66 44.35 11.68
CA PHE A 10 19.48 43.59 11.31
C PHE A 10 19.11 42.68 12.49
N HIS A 11 18.19 43.15 13.32
CA HIS A 11 17.45 42.26 14.23
C HIS A 11 16.55 41.36 13.38
N LYS A 12 17.01 40.13 13.10
CA LYS A 12 16.11 39.04 12.66
C LYS A 12 15.26 38.68 13.88
N SER A 13 14.01 39.12 13.91
CA SER A 13 13.00 38.56 14.79
C SER A 13 12.90 37.06 14.50
N PRO A 14 12.93 36.19 15.52
CA PRO A 14 12.61 34.79 15.30
C PRO A 14 11.13 34.72 14.91
N ILE A 15 10.85 34.39 13.66
CA ILE A 15 9.51 34.00 13.24
C ILE A 15 9.27 32.68 13.98
N ALA A 16 8.49 32.72 15.06
CA ALA A 16 7.96 31.54 15.69
C ALA A 16 7.06 30.87 14.68
N TYR A 17 7.58 29.89 13.95
CA TYR A 17 6.74 28.95 13.22
C TYR A 17 5.94 28.18 14.31
N ASN A 18 4.71 28.60 14.52
CA ASN A 18 3.69 27.73 15.10
C ASN A 18 3.51 26.60 14.08
N THR A 19 4.30 25.54 14.23
CA THR A 19 4.10 24.32 13.45
C THR A 19 2.76 23.76 13.92
N LEU A 20 1.70 24.05 13.18
CA LEU A 20 0.40 23.41 13.36
C LEU A 20 0.66 21.89 13.18
N ILE A 21 0.41 21.13 14.24
CA ILE A 21 0.47 19.67 14.19
C ILE A 21 -0.64 19.25 13.26
N MET A 22 -0.25 18.67 12.11
CA MET A 22 -1.19 18.18 11.10
C MET A 22 -1.80 16.85 11.53
N THR A 23 -3.06 16.61 11.19
CA THR A 23 -3.64 15.27 11.25
C THR A 23 -3.01 14.38 10.17
N GLY A 24 -3.08 13.05 10.34
CA GLY A 24 -2.55 12.11 9.35
C GLY A 24 -3.18 12.28 7.96
N LEU A 25 -4.48 12.58 7.90
CA LEU A 25 -5.18 12.91 6.66
C LEU A 25 -4.65 14.19 6.02
N GLU A 26 -4.57 15.29 6.77
CA GLU A 26 -4.07 16.58 6.28
C GLU A 26 -2.64 16.46 5.78
N ARG A 27 -1.75 15.83 6.59
CA ARG A 27 -0.35 15.58 6.25
C ARG A 27 -0.22 14.81 4.96
N THR A 28 -0.96 13.71 4.82
CA THR A 28 -0.89 12.87 3.61
C THR A 28 -1.35 13.65 2.36
N LEU A 29 -2.50 14.32 2.42
CA LEU A 29 -3.02 15.06 1.28
C LEU A 29 -2.13 16.26 0.90
N THR A 30 -1.53 16.93 1.88
CA THR A 30 -0.61 18.05 1.67
C THR A 30 0.70 17.54 1.05
N PHE A 31 1.23 16.42 1.57
CA PHE A 31 2.44 15.78 1.03
C PHE A 31 2.28 15.33 -0.43
N LEU A 32 1.14 14.73 -0.78
CA LEU A 32 0.83 14.30 -2.15
C LEU A 32 0.73 15.49 -3.13
N LYS A 33 0.38 16.68 -2.65
CA LYS A 33 0.42 17.91 -3.47
C LYS A 33 1.82 18.48 -3.65
N GLY A 34 2.82 17.93 -2.95
CA GLY A 34 4.18 18.48 -2.92
C GLY A 34 4.32 19.75 -2.11
N GLU A 35 3.40 19.98 -1.18
CA GLU A 35 3.40 21.10 -0.25
C GLU A 35 4.16 20.73 1.05
N SER A 36 4.55 21.75 1.84
CA SER A 36 5.29 21.54 3.09
C SER A 36 4.40 20.92 4.17
N VAL A 37 4.93 19.93 4.86
CA VAL A 37 4.30 19.22 5.98
C VAL A 37 5.17 19.30 7.22
N ASP A 38 4.64 18.98 8.38
CA ASP A 38 5.38 18.92 9.65
C ASP A 38 6.40 17.76 9.67
N HIS A 39 6.07 16.63 9.05
CA HIS A 39 6.98 15.50 8.75
C HIS A 39 6.37 14.64 7.63
N PRO A 40 7.14 13.78 6.94
CA PRO A 40 6.59 12.87 5.96
C PRO A 40 5.54 11.94 6.57
N PRO A 41 4.47 11.56 5.82
CA PRO A 41 3.50 10.59 6.33
C PRO A 41 4.16 9.27 6.71
N PHE A 42 3.67 8.64 7.78
CA PHE A 42 4.11 7.34 8.25
C PHE A 42 3.01 6.29 8.04
N HIS A 43 3.30 5.28 7.21
CA HIS A 43 2.36 4.20 6.91
C HIS A 43 3.08 2.86 6.77
N PRO A 44 3.41 2.16 7.85
CA PRO A 44 3.90 0.79 7.78
C PRO A 44 2.76 -0.16 7.39
N ILE A 45 3.06 -1.15 6.54
CA ILE A 45 2.13 -2.25 6.27
C ILE A 45 2.15 -3.16 7.49
N ILE A 46 1.11 -3.08 8.33
CA ILE A 46 0.98 -3.85 9.57
C ILE A 46 -0.32 -4.67 9.54
N MET A 47 -0.21 -5.97 9.37
CA MET A 47 -1.36 -6.88 9.41
C MET A 47 -1.24 -7.80 10.62
N ARG A 48 -0.40 -8.84 10.54
CA ARG A 48 -0.14 -9.77 11.63
C ARG A 48 0.48 -9.09 12.85
N TRP A 49 1.34 -8.09 12.60
CA TRP A 49 1.94 -7.32 13.69
C TRP A 49 0.86 -6.54 14.48
N ALA A 50 -0.07 -5.90 13.78
CA ALA A 50 -1.16 -5.15 14.42
C ALA A 50 -2.09 -6.06 15.22
N ALA A 51 -2.48 -7.21 14.65
CA ALA A 51 -3.27 -8.20 15.35
C ALA A 51 -2.60 -8.68 16.65
N LYS A 52 -1.30 -9.03 16.57
CA LYS A 52 -0.49 -9.46 17.71
C LYS A 52 -0.38 -8.36 18.78
N TYR A 53 -0.09 -7.11 18.37
CA TYR A 53 0.02 -5.98 19.29
C TYR A 53 -1.27 -5.70 20.04
N ALA A 54 -2.40 -5.79 19.35
CA ALA A 54 -3.72 -5.58 19.93
C ALA A 54 -4.27 -6.80 20.72
N GLY A 55 -3.55 -7.93 20.72
CA GLY A 55 -4.03 -9.17 21.35
C GLY A 55 -5.21 -9.83 20.61
N VAL A 56 -5.37 -9.56 19.32
CA VAL A 56 -6.39 -10.12 18.45
C VAL A 56 -5.83 -11.35 17.73
N LYS A 57 -6.60 -12.43 17.61
CA LYS A 57 -6.24 -13.55 16.75
C LYS A 57 -6.21 -13.10 15.29
N TYR A 58 -5.21 -13.55 14.52
CA TYR A 58 -5.11 -13.10 13.13
C TYR A 58 -6.31 -13.52 12.27
N ARG A 59 -6.90 -14.68 12.55
CA ARG A 59 -8.18 -15.08 11.96
C ARG A 59 -9.29 -14.05 12.18
N ASP A 60 -9.42 -13.54 13.39
CA ASP A 60 -10.45 -12.56 13.72
C ASP A 60 -10.13 -11.20 13.09
N PHE A 61 -8.85 -10.84 13.03
CA PHE A 61 -8.38 -9.67 12.24
C PHE A 61 -8.78 -9.78 10.76
N CYS A 62 -8.71 -10.96 10.15
CA CYS A 62 -9.10 -11.17 8.76
C CYS A 62 -10.62 -11.20 8.53
N LEU A 63 -11.39 -11.75 9.49
CA LEU A 63 -12.80 -12.11 9.28
C LEU A 63 -13.80 -11.20 9.99
N ASP A 64 -13.39 -10.51 11.05
CA ASP A 64 -14.26 -9.60 11.81
C ASP A 64 -13.83 -8.14 11.64
N PRO A 65 -14.67 -7.31 10.95
CA PRO A 65 -14.37 -5.90 10.71
C PRO A 65 -14.07 -5.09 11.97
N TYR A 66 -14.75 -5.40 13.08
CA TYR A 66 -14.57 -4.65 14.33
C TYR A 66 -13.23 -4.95 14.99
N SER A 67 -12.82 -6.22 15.00
CA SER A 67 -11.52 -6.65 15.52
C SER A 67 -10.37 -6.01 14.74
N LYS A 68 -10.45 -5.97 13.40
CA LYS A 68 -9.47 -5.28 12.56
C LYS A 68 -9.43 -3.78 12.85
N CYS A 69 -10.58 -3.11 12.83
CA CYS A 69 -10.64 -1.67 13.06
C CYS A 69 -10.11 -1.30 14.45
N MET A 70 -10.42 -2.08 15.49
CA MET A 70 -9.88 -1.89 16.83
C MET A 70 -8.35 -1.99 16.84
N ALA A 71 -7.79 -3.06 16.23
CA ALA A 71 -6.35 -3.29 16.21
C ALA A 71 -5.61 -2.19 15.43
N MET A 72 -6.11 -1.81 14.26
CA MET A 72 -5.51 -0.77 13.43
C MET A 72 -5.59 0.61 14.10
N ASN A 73 -6.71 0.97 14.70
CA ASN A 73 -6.87 2.24 15.42
C ASN A 73 -5.96 2.32 16.66
N LEU A 74 -5.80 1.21 17.39
CA LEU A 74 -4.87 1.14 18.52
C LEU A 74 -3.43 1.40 18.04
N CYS A 75 -3.00 0.72 16.98
CA CYS A 75 -1.67 0.90 16.40
C CYS A 75 -1.48 2.34 15.89
N ALA A 76 -2.46 2.90 15.19
CA ALA A 76 -2.39 4.26 14.67
C ALA A 76 -2.18 5.27 15.81
N LYS A 77 -2.91 5.11 16.91
CA LYS A 77 -2.79 5.95 18.10
C LYS A 77 -1.43 5.80 18.79
N ASP A 78 -0.97 4.56 19.03
CA ASP A 78 0.19 4.29 19.88
C ASP A 78 1.52 4.51 19.15
N PHE A 79 1.51 4.51 17.82
CA PHE A 79 2.70 4.68 16.96
C PHE A 79 2.60 5.87 16.01
N ASN A 80 1.63 6.75 16.17
CA ASN A 80 1.42 7.92 15.30
C ASN A 80 1.37 7.56 13.80
N ILE A 81 0.66 6.48 13.46
CA ILE A 81 0.49 6.06 12.08
C ILE A 81 -0.58 6.93 11.44
N ASP A 82 -0.30 7.47 10.26
CA ASP A 82 -1.17 8.42 9.57
C ASP A 82 -2.32 7.76 8.82
N TRP A 83 -2.23 6.44 8.58
CA TRP A 83 -3.18 5.70 7.74
C TRP A 83 -3.76 4.49 8.44
N VAL A 84 -4.97 4.13 8.02
CA VAL A 84 -5.57 2.81 8.30
C VAL A 84 -5.96 2.14 6.99
N THR A 85 -5.87 0.81 6.93
CA THR A 85 -6.15 0.04 5.72
C THR A 85 -7.01 -1.17 6.00
N VAL A 86 -7.78 -1.58 5.00
CA VAL A 86 -8.58 -2.81 5.04
C VAL A 86 -7.78 -4.06 4.64
N MET A 87 -6.51 -3.89 4.22
CA MET A 87 -5.67 -5.01 3.81
C MET A 87 -5.45 -6.01 4.96
N SER A 88 -5.56 -7.29 4.67
CA SER A 88 -5.26 -8.39 5.60
C SER A 88 -4.64 -9.59 4.92
N ASP A 89 -5.14 -9.94 3.76
CA ASP A 89 -4.79 -11.11 2.97
C ASP A 89 -5.30 -10.95 1.54
N PRO A 90 -4.78 -11.72 0.56
CA PRO A 90 -5.17 -11.58 -0.85
C PRO A 90 -6.49 -12.27 -1.21
N TRP A 91 -7.12 -13.01 -0.30
CA TRP A 91 -8.17 -13.95 -0.61
C TRP A 91 -9.60 -13.37 -0.66
N ALA A 92 -9.79 -12.06 -0.51
CA ALA A 92 -11.15 -11.51 -0.46
C ALA A 92 -11.86 -11.66 -1.82
N GLU A 93 -11.23 -11.21 -2.89
CA GLU A 93 -11.77 -11.29 -4.25
C GLU A 93 -11.76 -12.73 -4.77
N ALA A 94 -10.69 -13.48 -4.56
CA ALA A 94 -10.59 -14.89 -4.95
C ALA A 94 -11.70 -15.75 -4.31
N SER A 95 -12.09 -15.45 -3.05
CA SER A 95 -13.22 -16.12 -2.41
C SER A 95 -14.56 -15.81 -3.07
N ALA A 96 -14.71 -14.64 -3.69
CA ALA A 96 -15.91 -14.28 -4.46
C ALA A 96 -16.02 -15.07 -5.78
N PHE A 97 -14.88 -15.50 -6.31
CA PHE A 97 -14.82 -16.43 -7.45
C PHE A 97 -14.93 -17.91 -7.03
N GLY A 98 -14.92 -18.22 -5.74
CA GLY A 98 -15.16 -19.57 -5.22
C GLY A 98 -13.91 -20.29 -4.68
N ILE A 99 -12.77 -19.62 -4.57
CA ILE A 99 -11.59 -20.20 -3.90
C ILE A 99 -11.90 -20.42 -2.42
N ARG A 100 -11.54 -21.60 -1.92
CA ARG A 100 -11.75 -21.97 -0.53
C ARG A 100 -10.53 -21.64 0.30
N VAL A 101 -10.72 -20.87 1.35
CA VAL A 101 -9.64 -20.38 2.21
C VAL A 101 -9.83 -20.86 3.63
N GLU A 102 -8.79 -21.39 4.23
CA GLU A 102 -8.71 -21.67 5.67
C GLU A 102 -8.01 -20.50 6.37
N TYR A 103 -8.58 -20.09 7.48
CA TYR A 103 -8.04 -19.04 8.33
C TYR A 103 -7.54 -19.65 9.66
N PRO A 104 -6.25 -20.00 9.76
CA PRO A 104 -5.65 -20.45 11.00
C PRO A 104 -5.76 -19.35 12.08
N GLU A 105 -5.74 -19.76 13.36
CA GLU A 105 -5.99 -18.83 14.46
C GLU A 105 -4.99 -17.64 14.46
N ASN A 106 -3.69 -17.91 14.28
CA ASN A 106 -2.63 -16.90 14.39
C ASN A 106 -1.59 -17.00 13.26
N ASP A 107 -1.96 -17.59 12.14
CA ASP A 107 -1.08 -17.72 10.98
C ASP A 107 -1.74 -17.17 9.70
N LEU A 108 -0.99 -17.12 8.61
CA LEU A 108 -1.49 -16.65 7.32
C LEU A 108 -2.65 -17.53 6.84
N PRO A 109 -3.68 -16.93 6.26
CA PRO A 109 -4.69 -17.68 5.52
C PRO A 109 -4.06 -18.47 4.39
N VAL A 110 -4.54 -19.69 4.21
CA VAL A 110 -4.05 -20.61 3.17
C VAL A 110 -5.21 -21.08 2.31
N ASP A 111 -4.98 -21.17 1.01
CA ASP A 111 -5.97 -21.80 0.15
C ASP A 111 -6.11 -23.30 0.48
N LYS A 112 -7.33 -23.81 0.31
CA LYS A 112 -7.70 -25.22 0.50
C LYS A 112 -8.23 -25.82 -0.80
N GLY A 113 -7.81 -25.25 -1.91
CA GLY A 113 -8.22 -25.65 -3.24
C GLY A 113 -9.48 -24.92 -3.72
N GLY A 114 -9.97 -25.34 -4.84
CA GLY A 114 -10.99 -24.64 -5.60
C GLY A 114 -10.40 -23.87 -6.77
N HIS A 115 -9.06 -24.01 -6.98
CA HIS A 115 -8.39 -23.47 -8.14
C HIS A 115 -9.04 -24.01 -9.42
N PHE A 116 -9.11 -23.14 -10.41
CA PHE A 116 -9.65 -23.48 -11.70
C PHE A 116 -8.72 -24.44 -12.43
N PRO A 117 -9.23 -25.48 -13.12
CA PRO A 117 -8.40 -26.54 -13.66
C PRO A 117 -7.55 -26.09 -14.88
N ASP A 118 -7.98 -25.08 -15.60
CA ASP A 118 -7.33 -24.54 -16.79
C ASP A 118 -7.66 -23.06 -17.03
N ALA A 119 -6.89 -22.40 -17.88
CA ALA A 119 -7.06 -20.99 -18.22
C ALA A 119 -8.44 -20.70 -18.86
N ASP A 120 -8.97 -21.63 -19.65
CA ASP A 120 -10.27 -21.50 -20.29
C ASP A 120 -11.41 -21.44 -19.25
N SER A 121 -11.30 -22.21 -18.17
CA SER A 121 -12.24 -22.17 -17.04
C SER A 121 -12.26 -20.80 -16.37
N VAL A 122 -11.08 -20.18 -16.14
CA VAL A 122 -10.97 -18.81 -15.60
C VAL A 122 -11.57 -17.81 -16.58
N SER A 123 -11.31 -17.97 -17.88
CA SER A 123 -11.83 -17.08 -18.93
C SER A 123 -13.35 -17.10 -19.09
N ARG A 124 -14.03 -18.08 -18.51
CA ARG A 124 -15.49 -18.23 -18.48
C ARG A 124 -16.15 -17.75 -17.21
N LEU A 125 -15.37 -17.26 -16.24
CA LEU A 125 -15.91 -16.64 -15.04
C LEU A 125 -16.86 -15.49 -15.38
N LYS A 126 -17.71 -15.16 -14.43
CA LYS A 126 -18.64 -14.02 -14.52
C LYS A 126 -18.30 -13.02 -13.44
N ARG A 127 -18.67 -11.77 -13.68
CA ARG A 127 -18.59 -10.72 -12.65
C ARG A 127 -19.38 -11.17 -11.41
N TYR A 128 -18.76 -11.02 -10.25
CA TYR A 128 -19.43 -11.20 -8.97
C TYR A 128 -19.94 -9.85 -8.45
N ASN A 129 -20.91 -9.91 -7.55
CA ASN A 129 -21.34 -8.73 -6.80
C ASN A 129 -20.58 -8.68 -5.47
N PRO A 130 -19.73 -7.67 -5.21
CA PRO A 130 -18.97 -7.58 -3.96
C PRO A 130 -19.86 -7.58 -2.70
N LEU A 131 -21.08 -7.09 -2.79
CA LEU A 131 -22.03 -7.06 -1.67
C LEU A 131 -22.61 -8.46 -1.31
N GLU A 132 -22.48 -9.42 -2.20
CA GLU A 132 -22.93 -10.80 -1.98
C GLU A 132 -21.80 -11.71 -1.42
N ASN A 133 -20.56 -11.22 -1.41
CA ASN A 133 -19.44 -11.91 -0.82
C ASN A 133 -19.09 -11.32 0.55
N GLN A 134 -19.09 -12.14 1.59
CA GLN A 134 -18.84 -11.71 2.96
C GLN A 134 -17.49 -11.02 3.16
N ARG A 135 -16.44 -11.48 2.46
CA ARG A 135 -15.09 -10.91 2.60
C ARG A 135 -14.99 -9.53 1.96
N CYS A 136 -15.59 -9.34 0.80
CA CYS A 136 -15.68 -8.04 0.15
C CYS A 136 -16.56 -7.08 0.96
N ASP A 137 -17.73 -7.54 1.44
CA ASP A 137 -18.61 -6.71 2.27
C ASP A 137 -17.95 -6.33 3.60
N ASN A 138 -17.16 -7.22 4.22
CA ASN A 138 -16.38 -6.90 5.41
C ASN A 138 -15.42 -5.73 5.16
N ARG A 139 -14.69 -5.67 4.02
CA ARG A 139 -13.84 -4.52 3.69
C ARG A 139 -14.63 -3.21 3.57
N LEU A 140 -15.86 -3.27 3.06
CA LEU A 140 -16.74 -2.09 3.00
C LEU A 140 -17.19 -1.64 4.39
N LEU A 141 -17.50 -2.59 5.28
CA LEU A 141 -17.83 -2.31 6.68
C LEU A 141 -16.63 -1.74 7.43
N GLU A 142 -15.43 -2.26 7.21
CA GLU A 142 -14.19 -1.75 7.78
C GLU A 142 -13.94 -0.29 7.41
N ILE A 143 -14.11 0.09 6.13
CA ILE A 143 -13.97 1.48 5.68
C ILE A 143 -14.98 2.38 6.40
N LYS A 144 -16.24 1.98 6.47
CA LYS A 144 -17.28 2.74 7.17
C LYS A 144 -16.98 2.90 8.65
N GLU A 145 -16.49 1.83 9.30
CA GLU A 145 -16.13 1.86 10.71
C GLU A 145 -14.89 2.72 10.97
N PHE A 146 -13.85 2.66 10.11
CA PHE A 146 -12.73 3.58 10.17
C PHE A 146 -13.22 5.03 10.06
N ARG A 147 -14.01 5.37 9.06
CA ARG A 147 -14.52 6.74 8.86
C ARG A 147 -15.32 7.26 10.07
N LYS A 148 -16.07 6.39 10.73
CA LYS A 148 -16.82 6.73 11.94
C LYS A 148 -15.90 6.99 13.13
N ASN A 149 -14.84 6.16 13.31
CA ASN A 149 -13.98 6.18 14.49
C ASN A 149 -12.89 7.24 14.39
N VAL A 150 -12.23 7.34 13.23
CA VAL A 150 -11.11 8.29 13.04
C VAL A 150 -11.54 9.63 12.45
N LYS A 151 -12.81 9.77 12.08
CA LYS A 151 -13.37 10.97 11.45
C LYS A 151 -12.48 11.44 10.28
N ASN A 152 -11.86 12.61 10.41
CA ASN A 152 -10.93 13.18 9.42
C ASN A 152 -9.49 13.25 9.95
N GLU A 153 -9.14 12.42 10.91
CA GLU A 153 -7.79 12.44 11.51
C GLU A 153 -6.80 11.54 10.75
N LEU A 154 -7.27 10.40 10.20
CA LEU A 154 -6.44 9.46 9.49
C LEU A 154 -6.85 9.29 8.03
N PHE A 155 -5.87 8.93 7.21
CA PHE A 155 -6.07 8.58 5.81
C PHE A 155 -6.54 7.13 5.70
N VAL A 156 -7.68 6.88 5.05
CA VAL A 156 -8.30 5.56 4.95
C VAL A 156 -8.03 4.95 3.59
N VAL A 157 -7.42 3.77 3.58
CA VAL A 157 -7.02 3.05 2.37
C VAL A 157 -7.85 1.79 2.19
N GLY A 158 -8.59 1.73 1.07
CA GLY A 158 -9.20 0.51 0.56
C GLY A 158 -8.15 -0.36 -0.13
N TRP A 159 -8.54 -1.57 -0.56
CA TRP A 159 -7.62 -2.50 -1.19
C TRP A 159 -8.31 -3.39 -2.21
N VAL A 160 -7.63 -3.63 -3.33
CA VAL A 160 -7.99 -4.65 -4.31
C VAL A 160 -6.73 -5.39 -4.78
N GLU A 161 -6.89 -6.64 -5.21
CA GLU A 161 -5.82 -7.36 -5.88
C GLU A 161 -5.70 -6.91 -7.34
N GLY A 162 -4.47 -6.89 -7.83
CA GLY A 162 -4.16 -6.57 -9.22
C GLY A 162 -4.43 -7.75 -10.16
N PRO A 163 -4.45 -7.51 -11.48
CA PRO A 163 -4.86 -8.53 -12.45
C PRO A 163 -4.03 -9.80 -12.44
N VAL A 164 -2.72 -9.69 -12.22
CA VAL A 164 -1.82 -10.85 -12.24
C VAL A 164 -1.89 -11.60 -10.92
N ALA A 165 -1.88 -10.89 -9.79
CA ALA A 165 -1.98 -11.51 -8.46
C ALA A 165 -3.30 -12.28 -8.34
N GLU A 166 -4.42 -11.66 -8.69
CA GLU A 166 -5.73 -12.31 -8.62
C GLU A 166 -5.82 -13.53 -9.56
N TYR A 167 -5.28 -13.44 -10.80
CA TYR A 167 -5.23 -14.61 -11.68
C TYR A 167 -4.42 -15.76 -11.07
N VAL A 168 -3.30 -15.45 -10.41
CA VAL A 168 -2.47 -16.43 -9.71
C VAL A 168 -3.22 -17.04 -8.54
N ASP A 169 -3.99 -16.25 -7.78
CA ASP A 169 -4.80 -16.74 -6.67
C ASP A 169 -5.93 -17.67 -7.14
N LEU A 170 -6.48 -17.43 -8.34
CA LEU A 170 -7.50 -18.30 -8.93
C LEU A 170 -6.93 -19.60 -9.51
N ARG A 171 -5.70 -19.57 -10.00
CA ARG A 171 -5.16 -20.65 -10.82
C ARG A 171 -4.07 -21.48 -10.13
N GLY A 172 -3.41 -20.87 -9.13
CA GLY A 172 -2.16 -21.38 -8.56
C GLY A 172 -0.93 -20.91 -9.33
N ALA A 173 0.16 -20.60 -8.59
CA ALA A 173 1.33 -19.91 -9.14
C ALA A 173 2.04 -20.68 -10.29
N SER A 174 2.17 -22.01 -10.16
CA SER A 174 2.83 -22.82 -11.18
C SER A 174 2.05 -22.89 -12.48
N GLU A 175 0.76 -23.15 -12.38
CA GLU A 175 -0.17 -23.26 -13.51
C GLU A 175 -0.35 -21.91 -14.19
N ALA A 176 -0.51 -20.83 -13.42
CA ALA A 176 -0.59 -19.47 -13.95
C ALA A 176 0.66 -19.11 -14.77
N SER A 177 1.85 -19.46 -14.27
CA SER A 177 3.11 -19.21 -14.99
C SER A 177 3.18 -19.94 -16.34
N MET A 178 2.62 -21.14 -16.41
CA MET A 178 2.51 -21.88 -17.68
C MET A 178 1.48 -21.23 -18.60
N ASP A 179 0.29 -20.88 -18.08
CA ASP A 179 -0.78 -20.26 -18.83
C ASP A 179 -0.35 -18.94 -19.49
N PHE A 180 0.48 -18.13 -18.79
CA PHE A 180 1.02 -16.87 -19.34
C PHE A 180 1.80 -17.06 -20.66
N LEU A 181 2.38 -18.24 -20.85
CA LEU A 181 3.18 -18.56 -22.03
C LEU A 181 2.39 -19.36 -23.09
N THR A 182 1.44 -20.19 -22.65
CA THR A 182 0.78 -21.17 -23.53
C THR A 182 -0.65 -20.79 -23.89
N GLU A 183 -1.33 -19.96 -23.06
CA GLU A 183 -2.76 -19.63 -23.21
C GLU A 183 -3.02 -18.12 -23.11
N PRO A 184 -2.25 -17.26 -23.83
CA PRO A 184 -2.29 -15.81 -23.64
C PRO A 184 -3.67 -15.20 -23.86
N GLU A 185 -4.45 -15.68 -24.82
CA GLU A 185 -5.80 -15.15 -25.11
C GLU A 185 -6.78 -15.40 -23.94
N ALA A 186 -6.75 -16.61 -23.36
CA ALA A 186 -7.59 -16.97 -22.23
C ALA A 186 -7.18 -16.18 -20.98
N VAL A 187 -5.87 -16.02 -20.76
CA VAL A 187 -5.30 -15.22 -19.65
C VAL A 187 -5.72 -13.76 -19.76
N GLU A 188 -5.53 -13.15 -20.92
CA GLU A 188 -5.88 -11.73 -21.13
C GLU A 188 -7.36 -11.47 -20.90
N LYS A 189 -8.23 -12.35 -21.43
CA LYS A 189 -9.68 -12.28 -21.23
C LYS A 189 -10.04 -12.41 -19.74
N SER A 190 -9.39 -13.31 -19.01
CA SER A 190 -9.60 -13.51 -17.58
C SER A 190 -9.21 -12.27 -16.79
N MET A 191 -8.03 -11.71 -17.08
CA MET A 191 -7.54 -10.49 -16.40
C MET A 191 -8.41 -9.26 -16.71
N ASP A 192 -8.99 -9.16 -17.90
CA ASP A 192 -9.94 -8.08 -18.21
C ASP A 192 -11.21 -8.19 -17.35
N LEU A 193 -11.73 -9.40 -17.14
CA LEU A 193 -12.85 -9.65 -16.24
C LEU A 193 -12.49 -9.33 -14.77
N ILE A 194 -11.32 -9.77 -14.32
CA ILE A 194 -10.81 -9.50 -12.97
C ILE A 194 -10.78 -8.00 -12.71
N VAL A 195 -10.22 -7.22 -13.64
CA VAL A 195 -10.17 -5.76 -13.53
C VAL A 195 -11.56 -5.14 -13.51
N ASP A 196 -12.49 -5.64 -14.31
CA ASP A 196 -13.88 -5.16 -14.29
C ASP A 196 -14.56 -5.42 -12.92
N CYS A 197 -14.31 -6.59 -12.30
CA CYS A 197 -14.78 -6.88 -10.95
C CYS A 197 -14.10 -5.98 -9.90
N ALA A 198 -12.79 -5.77 -10.02
CA ALA A 198 -12.06 -4.86 -9.15
C ALA A 198 -12.59 -3.42 -9.24
N MET A 199 -12.95 -2.94 -10.44
CA MET A 199 -13.57 -1.62 -10.62
C MET A 199 -14.91 -1.50 -9.90
N ASP A 200 -15.78 -2.51 -9.96
CA ASP A 200 -17.02 -2.53 -9.20
C ASP A 200 -16.75 -2.43 -7.69
N PHE A 201 -15.75 -3.14 -7.21
CA PHE A 201 -15.38 -3.14 -5.80
C PHE A 201 -14.73 -1.82 -5.37
N VAL A 202 -13.88 -1.22 -6.22
CA VAL A 202 -13.29 0.12 -6.04
C VAL A 202 -14.38 1.17 -5.86
N ALA A 203 -15.37 1.22 -6.74
CA ALA A 203 -16.46 2.20 -6.66
C ALA A 203 -17.20 2.11 -5.32
N LEU A 204 -17.45 0.88 -4.82
CA LEU A 204 -18.08 0.66 -3.52
C LEU A 204 -17.17 1.09 -2.35
N GLN A 205 -15.86 0.84 -2.41
CA GLN A 205 -14.92 1.24 -1.37
C GLN A 205 -14.78 2.76 -1.29
N ILE A 206 -14.68 3.46 -2.42
CA ILE A 206 -14.64 4.93 -2.47
C ILE A 206 -15.95 5.50 -1.93
N LYS A 207 -17.10 4.96 -2.36
CA LYS A 207 -18.41 5.36 -1.83
C LYS A 207 -18.55 5.09 -0.32
N ALA A 208 -17.91 4.06 0.21
CA ALA A 208 -17.86 3.78 1.64
C ALA A 208 -16.98 4.77 2.42
N GLY A 209 -16.12 5.53 1.74
CA GLY A 209 -15.30 6.60 2.31
C GLY A 209 -13.79 6.38 2.27
N ALA A 210 -13.29 5.43 1.48
CA ALA A 210 -11.85 5.30 1.23
C ALA A 210 -11.32 6.56 0.53
N HIS A 211 -10.16 7.07 0.96
CA HIS A 211 -9.47 8.18 0.31
C HIS A 211 -8.56 7.70 -0.82
N CYS A 212 -8.06 6.49 -0.68
CA CYS A 212 -7.13 5.85 -1.60
C CYS A 212 -7.47 4.38 -1.75
N ILE A 213 -7.21 3.82 -2.91
CA ILE A 213 -7.26 2.37 -3.15
C ILE A 213 -5.85 1.87 -3.40
N GLY A 214 -5.40 0.90 -2.57
CA GLY A 214 -4.21 0.13 -2.82
C GLY A 214 -4.51 -0.97 -3.83
N ILE A 215 -3.62 -1.14 -4.80
CA ILE A 215 -3.62 -2.22 -5.79
C ILE A 215 -2.41 -3.09 -5.47
N GLY A 216 -2.64 -4.33 -5.03
CA GLY A 216 -1.59 -5.32 -4.76
C GLY A 216 -1.41 -6.25 -5.95
N ASP A 217 -0.25 -6.22 -6.61
CA ASP A 217 -0.02 -7.09 -7.78
C ASP A 217 1.35 -7.80 -7.68
N ALA A 218 1.54 -8.47 -6.55
CA ALA A 218 2.84 -8.98 -6.09
C ALA A 218 3.56 -9.88 -7.10
N PHE A 219 2.84 -10.73 -7.85
CA PHE A 219 3.44 -11.67 -8.78
C PHE A 219 4.08 -10.99 -10.01
N CYS A 220 3.76 -9.72 -10.27
CA CYS A 220 4.34 -8.95 -11.38
C CYS A 220 5.87 -8.83 -11.32
N SER A 221 6.49 -8.90 -10.14
CA SER A 221 7.94 -8.88 -10.01
C SER A 221 8.65 -10.13 -10.57
N GLN A 222 7.89 -11.21 -10.84
CA GLN A 222 8.42 -12.51 -11.26
C GLN A 222 8.25 -12.80 -12.76
N ILE A 223 7.40 -12.05 -13.45
CA ILE A 223 7.07 -12.33 -14.86
C ILE A 223 7.94 -11.55 -15.87
N GLY A 224 8.76 -10.62 -15.40
CA GLY A 224 9.62 -9.81 -16.27
C GLY A 224 8.88 -8.73 -17.06
N PRO A 225 9.63 -7.80 -17.71
CA PRO A 225 9.05 -6.59 -18.28
C PRO A 225 8.14 -6.84 -19.49
N ASP A 226 8.41 -7.85 -20.31
CA ASP A 226 7.60 -8.13 -21.51
C ASP A 226 6.21 -8.62 -21.13
N LEU A 227 6.11 -9.64 -20.27
CA LEU A 227 4.83 -10.14 -19.77
C LEU A 227 4.13 -9.10 -18.88
N TYR A 228 4.87 -8.33 -18.09
CA TYR A 228 4.30 -7.22 -17.33
C TYR A 228 3.59 -6.21 -18.25
N ASN A 229 4.24 -5.81 -19.34
CA ASN A 229 3.64 -4.88 -20.31
C ASN A 229 2.42 -5.48 -21.02
N GLN A 230 2.46 -6.76 -21.33
CA GLN A 230 1.36 -7.46 -21.99
C GLN A 230 0.16 -7.67 -21.05
N LEU A 231 0.39 -8.15 -19.85
CA LEU A 231 -0.64 -8.66 -18.95
C LEU A 231 -1.10 -7.62 -17.92
N ALA A 232 -0.17 -6.91 -17.28
CA ALA A 232 -0.44 -6.07 -16.12
C ALA A 232 -0.59 -4.58 -16.46
N PHE A 233 0.39 -3.98 -17.13
CA PHE A 233 0.52 -2.53 -17.25
C PHE A 233 -0.76 -1.82 -17.71
N LYS A 234 -1.36 -2.25 -18.82
CA LYS A 234 -2.58 -1.61 -19.37
C LYS A 234 -3.77 -1.75 -18.42
N ARG A 235 -3.86 -2.86 -17.71
CA ARG A 235 -4.92 -3.21 -16.77
C ARG A 235 -4.78 -2.46 -15.46
N GLN A 236 -3.56 -2.38 -14.92
CA GLN A 236 -3.26 -1.54 -13.77
C GLN A 236 -3.55 -0.08 -14.08
N LYS A 237 -3.12 0.42 -15.27
CA LYS A 237 -3.44 1.78 -15.69
C LYS A 237 -4.94 2.03 -15.80
N LYS A 238 -5.71 1.12 -16.41
CA LYS A 238 -7.17 1.19 -16.48
C LYS A 238 -7.79 1.31 -15.08
N LEU A 239 -7.29 0.53 -14.13
CA LEU A 239 -7.77 0.55 -12.75
C LEU A 239 -7.41 1.86 -12.05
N VAL A 240 -6.19 2.37 -12.24
CA VAL A 240 -5.76 3.68 -11.72
C VAL A 240 -6.61 4.81 -12.30
N ASP A 241 -6.81 4.85 -13.61
CA ASP A 241 -7.63 5.85 -14.27
C ASP A 241 -9.09 5.81 -13.75
N PHE A 242 -9.62 4.61 -13.48
CA PHE A 242 -10.95 4.43 -12.90
C PHE A 242 -11.02 4.94 -11.45
N ILE A 243 -10.04 4.61 -10.60
CA ILE A 243 -9.95 5.11 -9.23
C ILE A 243 -10.00 6.65 -9.23
N HIS A 244 -9.22 7.29 -10.12
CA HIS A 244 -9.21 8.75 -10.26
C HIS A 244 -10.57 9.28 -10.72
N SER A 245 -11.25 8.60 -11.65
CA SER A 245 -12.58 9.02 -12.12
C SER A 245 -13.66 8.95 -11.03
N GLU A 246 -13.50 8.04 -10.05
CA GLU A 246 -14.35 7.94 -8.85
C GLU A 246 -13.95 8.94 -7.74
N GLY A 247 -12.91 9.75 -7.96
CA GLY A 247 -12.44 10.76 -7.01
C GLY A 247 -11.52 10.22 -5.91
N GLY A 248 -11.01 8.99 -6.03
CA GLY A 248 -10.03 8.40 -5.14
C GLY A 248 -8.59 8.64 -5.59
N LEU A 249 -7.64 8.34 -4.71
CA LEU A 249 -6.21 8.25 -5.00
C LEU A 249 -5.81 6.79 -5.20
N ALA A 250 -4.77 6.53 -6.00
CA ALA A 250 -4.29 5.19 -6.29
C ALA A 250 -2.90 4.94 -5.70
N LYS A 251 -2.73 3.81 -5.00
CA LYS A 251 -1.44 3.28 -4.55
C LYS A 251 -1.17 1.96 -5.27
N LEU A 252 -0.05 1.84 -5.97
CA LEU A 252 0.36 0.58 -6.61
C LEU A 252 1.49 -0.07 -5.81
N HIS A 253 1.23 -1.27 -5.29
CA HIS A 253 2.18 -2.08 -4.54
C HIS A 253 2.53 -3.37 -5.28
N ILE A 254 3.81 -3.58 -5.53
CA ILE A 254 4.34 -4.83 -6.09
C ILE A 254 5.54 -5.25 -5.24
N CYS A 255 5.40 -6.35 -4.50
CA CYS A 255 6.49 -6.93 -3.71
C CYS A 255 7.61 -7.47 -4.61
N GLY A 256 8.83 -7.52 -4.08
CA GLY A 256 9.98 -8.07 -4.76
C GLY A 256 10.79 -7.07 -5.56
N ASN A 257 11.75 -7.54 -6.33
CA ASN A 257 12.59 -6.68 -7.16
C ASN A 257 11.84 -6.24 -8.41
N THR A 258 11.34 -5.02 -8.38
CA THR A 258 10.59 -4.39 -9.48
C THR A 258 11.43 -3.46 -10.34
N GLU A 259 12.75 -3.43 -10.19
CA GLU A 259 13.61 -2.48 -10.91
C GLU A 259 13.36 -2.48 -12.42
N SER A 260 13.22 -3.67 -13.03
CA SER A 260 12.99 -3.82 -14.47
C SER A 260 11.64 -3.31 -14.98
N ILE A 261 10.64 -3.18 -14.10
CA ILE A 261 9.26 -2.74 -14.40
C ILE A 261 8.90 -1.42 -13.75
N LEU A 262 9.77 -0.86 -12.89
CA LEU A 262 9.46 0.34 -12.09
C LEU A 262 9.11 1.56 -12.95
N LYS A 263 9.77 1.71 -14.10
CA LYS A 263 9.41 2.76 -15.08
C LYS A 263 7.95 2.65 -15.53
N ASP A 264 7.48 1.44 -15.77
CA ASP A 264 6.11 1.20 -16.23
C ASP A 264 5.12 1.28 -15.07
N MET A 265 5.49 0.87 -13.85
CA MET A 265 4.70 1.16 -12.64
C MET A 265 4.45 2.68 -12.48
N ILE A 266 5.46 3.50 -12.63
CA ILE A 266 5.33 4.98 -12.60
C ILE A 266 4.37 5.46 -13.71
N ARG A 267 4.48 4.92 -14.92
CA ARG A 267 3.63 5.28 -16.07
C ARG A 267 2.16 4.86 -15.91
N THR A 268 1.81 4.00 -14.96
CA THR A 268 0.39 3.73 -14.66
C THR A 268 -0.35 4.98 -14.21
N GLY A 269 0.37 5.95 -13.63
CA GLY A 269 -0.20 7.19 -13.11
C GLY A 269 -0.67 7.08 -11.66
N ALA A 270 -0.41 5.97 -10.95
CA ALA A 270 -0.72 5.85 -9.53
C ALA A 270 -0.04 6.97 -8.74
N ASP A 271 -0.76 7.56 -7.77
CA ASP A 271 -0.27 8.67 -6.95
C ASP A 271 0.87 8.23 -6.02
N ILE A 272 0.83 6.97 -5.59
CA ILE A 272 1.79 6.38 -4.67
C ILE A 272 2.36 5.11 -5.29
N ILE A 273 3.66 5.14 -5.55
CA ILE A 273 4.43 3.97 -6.02
C ILE A 273 5.09 3.32 -4.82
N ASP A 274 4.58 2.17 -4.42
CA ASP A 274 5.02 1.48 -3.21
C ASP A 274 6.04 0.40 -3.56
N ILE A 275 7.26 0.56 -3.06
CA ILE A 275 8.47 -0.13 -3.53
C ILE A 275 9.02 -1.05 -2.45
N ASP A 276 9.33 -2.29 -2.85
CA ASP A 276 10.04 -3.24 -1.98
C ASP A 276 11.51 -2.83 -1.76
N HIS A 277 12.08 -3.25 -0.63
CA HIS A 277 13.50 -3.03 -0.29
C HIS A 277 14.47 -3.68 -1.28
N LEU A 278 14.01 -4.63 -2.07
CA LEU A 278 14.79 -5.33 -3.09
C LEU A 278 15.06 -4.49 -4.35
N VAL A 279 14.44 -3.31 -4.50
CA VAL A 279 14.76 -2.37 -5.59
C VAL A 279 16.05 -1.62 -5.23
N PRO A 280 17.18 -1.83 -5.95
CA PRO A 280 18.48 -1.34 -5.50
C PRO A 280 18.67 0.17 -5.66
N ALA A 281 18.36 0.73 -6.83
CA ALA A 281 18.73 2.08 -7.23
C ALA A 281 17.49 2.94 -7.57
N MET A 282 16.62 3.15 -6.58
CA MET A 282 15.38 3.91 -6.73
C MET A 282 15.63 5.35 -7.23
N GLU A 283 16.76 5.94 -6.87
CA GLU A 283 17.17 7.28 -7.30
C GLU A 283 17.22 7.47 -8.82
N ASN A 284 17.44 6.39 -9.58
CA ASN A 284 17.44 6.42 -11.03
C ASN A 284 16.05 6.69 -11.64
N PHE A 285 14.99 6.52 -10.85
CA PHE A 285 13.61 6.60 -11.31
C PHE A 285 12.87 7.86 -10.86
N ILE A 286 13.44 8.64 -9.94
CA ILE A 286 12.79 9.85 -9.38
C ILE A 286 12.41 10.84 -10.47
N SER A 287 13.29 11.03 -11.46
CA SER A 287 13.06 11.97 -12.58
C SER A 287 11.93 11.54 -13.52
N LEU A 288 11.53 10.27 -13.46
CA LEU A 288 10.44 9.72 -14.26
C LEU A 288 9.08 9.92 -13.59
N ALA A 289 9.07 10.09 -12.28
CA ALA A 289 7.84 10.29 -11.52
C ALA A 289 7.23 11.68 -11.80
N GLY A 290 5.93 11.70 -12.00
CA GLY A 290 5.16 12.93 -12.16
C GLY A 290 5.22 13.83 -10.92
N LYS A 291 4.84 15.10 -11.08
CA LYS A 291 4.91 16.11 -10.00
C LYS A 291 4.16 15.70 -8.73
N HIS A 292 3.06 14.98 -8.88
CA HIS A 292 2.17 14.56 -7.78
C HIS A 292 2.37 13.10 -7.38
N GLN A 293 3.27 12.38 -8.02
CA GLN A 293 3.59 11.02 -7.63
C GLN A 293 4.62 11.00 -6.51
N VAL A 294 4.39 10.18 -5.50
CA VAL A 294 5.32 9.95 -4.40
C VAL A 294 5.67 8.47 -4.31
N PHE A 295 6.81 8.19 -3.68
CA PHE A 295 7.20 6.82 -3.37
C PHE A 295 6.75 6.44 -1.95
N SER A 296 6.66 5.15 -1.68
CA SER A 296 6.43 4.56 -0.35
C SER A 296 7.34 3.34 -0.22
N GLY A 297 7.73 3.01 0.96
CA GLY A 297 8.71 1.95 1.24
C GLY A 297 10.01 2.64 1.66
N LYS A 298 11.20 2.04 1.58
CA LYS A 298 11.61 0.69 1.15
C LYS A 298 12.48 0.04 2.23
N SER A 299 12.37 0.52 3.49
CA SER A 299 13.15 -0.09 4.57
C SER A 299 12.87 -1.59 4.66
N ASP A 300 13.94 -2.41 4.79
CA ASP A 300 13.81 -3.87 4.89
C ASP A 300 13.06 -4.24 6.18
N PRO A 301 11.90 -4.91 6.08
CA PRO A 301 11.07 -5.24 7.23
C PRO A 301 11.73 -6.22 8.20
N VAL A 302 12.65 -7.04 7.75
CA VAL A 302 13.36 -8.04 8.56
C VAL A 302 14.70 -7.51 9.03
N SER A 303 15.65 -7.31 8.12
CA SER A 303 17.04 -7.00 8.51
C SER A 303 17.22 -5.60 9.09
N VAL A 304 16.30 -4.67 8.79
CA VAL A 304 16.34 -3.30 9.30
C VAL A 304 15.35 -3.11 10.42
N ILE A 305 14.06 -3.38 10.18
CA ILE A 305 13.03 -3.02 11.16
C ILE A 305 12.94 -4.04 12.28
N GLN A 306 12.92 -5.35 11.99
CA GLN A 306 12.84 -6.37 13.03
C GLN A 306 14.15 -6.55 13.78
N ASP A 307 15.26 -6.79 13.06
CA ASP A 307 16.55 -7.23 13.62
C ASP A 307 17.58 -6.10 13.72
N GLY A 308 17.28 -4.93 13.18
CA GLY A 308 18.16 -3.78 13.19
C GLY A 308 18.20 -3.06 14.53
N SER A 309 19.31 -2.34 14.77
CA SER A 309 19.39 -1.36 15.87
C SER A 309 18.55 -0.12 15.55
N ILE A 310 18.21 0.66 16.59
CA ILE A 310 17.50 1.94 16.45
C ILE A 310 18.22 2.86 15.47
N ASP A 311 19.55 2.92 15.52
CA ASP A 311 20.34 3.76 14.60
C ASP A 311 20.29 3.25 13.17
N LYS A 312 20.26 1.93 12.96
CA LYS A 312 20.09 1.35 11.62
C LYS A 312 18.71 1.70 11.03
N ILE A 313 17.66 1.64 11.84
CA ILE A 313 16.30 2.04 11.45
C ILE A 313 16.27 3.51 11.02
N ARG A 314 16.80 4.42 11.89
CA ARG A 314 16.87 5.85 11.58
C ARG A 314 17.65 6.16 10.32
N GLN A 315 18.78 5.50 10.13
CA GLN A 315 19.62 5.71 8.94
C GLN A 315 18.92 5.22 7.67
N SER A 316 18.21 4.07 7.72
CA SER A 316 17.45 3.56 6.59
C SER A 316 16.36 4.54 6.16
N VAL A 317 15.51 4.98 7.08
CA VAL A 317 14.44 5.95 6.81
C VAL A 317 15.00 7.25 6.22
N LYS A 318 16.11 7.75 6.77
CA LYS A 318 16.79 8.95 6.25
C LYS A 318 17.29 8.73 4.82
N ASN A 319 17.89 7.59 4.53
CA ASN A 319 18.39 7.26 3.21
C ASN A 319 17.24 7.15 2.19
N ASP A 320 16.16 6.46 2.55
CA ASP A 320 14.98 6.31 1.69
C ASP A 320 14.38 7.68 1.35
N PHE A 321 14.28 8.57 2.32
CA PHE A 321 13.79 9.94 2.12
C PHE A 321 14.73 10.77 1.23
N VAL A 322 16.02 10.74 1.48
CA VAL A 322 17.02 11.48 0.69
C VAL A 322 17.08 10.94 -0.74
N ASN A 323 17.13 9.63 -0.90
CA ASN A 323 17.22 8.98 -2.22
C ASN A 323 15.99 9.19 -3.09
N THR A 324 14.84 9.52 -2.51
CA THR A 324 13.63 9.91 -3.25
C THR A 324 13.48 11.41 -3.45
N GLY A 325 14.52 12.19 -3.13
CA GLY A 325 14.44 13.66 -3.20
C GLY A 325 13.39 14.26 -2.27
N GLY A 326 13.16 13.64 -1.12
CA GLY A 326 12.16 14.07 -0.14
C GLY A 326 10.72 13.70 -0.46
N ARG A 327 10.49 12.85 -1.47
CA ARG A 327 9.15 12.45 -1.91
C ARG A 327 8.82 11.00 -1.54
N CYS A 328 9.12 10.60 -0.30
CA CYS A 328 8.86 9.26 0.21
C CYS A 328 7.95 9.29 1.45
N ILE A 329 6.89 8.52 1.40
CA ILE A 329 6.10 8.15 2.58
C ILE A 329 6.93 7.13 3.36
N VAL A 330 7.09 7.35 4.66
CA VAL A 330 7.86 6.44 5.52
C VAL A 330 7.11 5.13 5.69
N SER A 331 7.64 4.07 5.10
CA SER A 331 7.10 2.71 5.14
C SER A 331 8.23 1.69 5.05
N ALA A 332 7.95 0.44 5.37
CA ALA A 332 8.81 -0.68 4.98
C ALA A 332 8.49 -1.13 3.54
N GLY A 333 9.40 -1.87 2.94
CA GLY A 333 9.22 -2.37 1.58
C GLY A 333 8.11 -3.43 1.43
N CYS A 334 7.70 -4.03 2.54
CA CYS A 334 6.58 -4.98 2.62
C CYS A 334 6.01 -5.01 4.05
N GLU A 335 5.20 -6.02 4.39
CA GLU A 335 4.60 -6.19 5.71
C GLU A 335 5.66 -6.22 6.83
N ILE A 336 5.43 -5.43 7.87
CA ILE A 336 6.19 -5.51 9.12
C ILE A 336 5.95 -6.87 9.76
N THR A 337 7.03 -7.59 10.00
CA THR A 337 6.98 -8.94 10.54
C THR A 337 6.43 -8.98 11.97
N PRO A 338 5.67 -10.03 12.35
CA PRO A 338 5.13 -10.17 13.71
C PRO A 338 6.21 -10.29 14.79
N GLY A 339 7.48 -10.55 14.38
CA GLY A 339 8.65 -10.61 15.28
C GLY A 339 9.19 -9.25 15.69
N THR A 340 8.81 -8.18 14.99
CA THR A 340 9.29 -6.82 15.29
C THR A 340 8.92 -6.39 16.73
N SER A 341 9.90 -5.90 17.47
CA SER A 341 9.69 -5.40 18.83
C SER A 341 8.90 -4.09 18.84
N VAL A 342 8.18 -3.83 19.92
CA VAL A 342 7.49 -2.54 20.15
C VAL A 342 8.48 -1.38 20.14
N GLU A 343 9.69 -1.60 20.65
CA GLU A 343 10.77 -0.59 20.67
C GLU A 343 11.21 -0.23 19.24
N ASN A 344 11.44 -1.22 18.37
CA ASN A 344 11.82 -0.98 16.98
C ASN A 344 10.69 -0.31 16.19
N MET A 345 9.42 -0.69 16.42
CA MET A 345 8.29 0.00 15.82
C MET A 345 8.20 1.47 16.25
N ARG A 346 8.46 1.79 17.53
CA ARG A 346 8.53 3.17 18.01
C ARG A 346 9.68 3.94 17.38
N ALA A 347 10.86 3.32 17.27
CA ALA A 347 12.01 3.92 16.61
C ALA A 347 11.73 4.21 15.14
N PHE A 348 11.02 3.31 14.45
CA PHE A 348 10.62 3.48 13.06
C PHE A 348 9.65 4.66 12.89
N SER A 349 8.61 4.74 13.72
CA SER A 349 7.70 5.89 13.74
C SER A 349 8.43 7.22 13.99
N GLN A 350 9.32 7.27 15.00
CA GLN A 350 10.08 8.46 15.36
C GLN A 350 11.10 8.87 14.29
N ALA A 351 11.62 7.91 13.50
CA ALA A 351 12.59 8.19 12.46
C ALA A 351 12.01 9.13 11.38
N GLY A 352 10.74 8.94 11.00
CA GLY A 352 10.04 9.83 10.08
C GLY A 352 9.89 11.25 10.62
N SER A 353 9.48 11.38 11.88
CA SER A 353 9.27 12.68 12.53
C SER A 353 10.57 13.51 12.74
N SER A 354 11.74 12.89 12.59
CA SER A 354 13.05 13.54 12.76
C SER A 354 13.73 13.96 11.46
N LEU A 355 13.03 13.88 10.31
CA LEU A 355 13.58 14.19 8.98
C LEU A 355 13.59 15.69 8.64
N TYR A 356 12.84 16.52 9.36
CA TYR A 356 12.76 17.97 9.19
C TYR A 356 13.31 18.74 10.40
#